data_21b52343884f3a57b994904214af286a
#
_entry.id   21b52343884f3a57b994904214af286a
#
_cell.length_a   1.000
_cell.length_b   1.000
_cell.length_c   1.000
_cell.angle_alpha   90.00
_cell.angle_beta   90.00
_cell.angle_gamma   90.00
#
_symmetry.space_group_name_H-M   'P 1'
#
loop_
_entity.id
_entity.type
_entity.pdbx_description
1 polymer ?
#
loop_
_entity_poly.entity_id
_entity_poly.type
_entity_poly.pdbx_seq_one_letter_code
_entity_poly.pdbx_strand_id
1 'polypeptide(L)'
;MRLSKAQLTFFCLALAVTAAILPNAASAAAYSITWLDMSPTAIGSPVPNGSVFFVPGVGNVTVTYAIPAHWTHLRNQIPAYTAGNVVSGPDTYSWSNYEYFGTIFEPGELGPETATITYTFAGTLPAGSVFVGTIGLGATTSFGGGASVTTVNQNGTFLGDYIGDVTAGASQFTGGAGTFSVQNSVTGAGGANPWWNTQLGVVRIDDAVSSITVLQSQIRGDGIGVNIGFEPHGIVADETATWGGVKALFK
;
A
#
# COMPACT_ATOMS: atom_id res chain seq x y z
N MET A 1 -36.72 -37.49 37.02
CA MET A 1 -37.06 -36.09 37.16
C MET A 1 -37.65 -35.63 35.79
N ARG A 2 -38.98 -35.39 35.69
CA ARG A 2 -39.59 -34.96 34.42
C ARG A 2 -39.67 -33.42 34.41
N LEU A 3 -38.97 -32.80 33.50
CA LEU A 3 -39.04 -31.36 33.28
C LEU A 3 -40.46 -30.98 32.81
N SER A 4 -40.99 -29.90 33.33
CA SER A 4 -42.32 -29.40 32.89
C SER A 4 -42.24 -28.87 31.45
N LYS A 5 -43.35 -28.90 30.69
CA LYS A 5 -43.39 -28.36 29.31
C LYS A 5 -42.93 -26.92 29.24
N ALA A 6 -43.17 -26.10 30.26
CA ALA A 6 -42.71 -24.72 30.33
C ALA A 6 -41.19 -24.60 30.47
N GLN A 7 -40.55 -25.50 31.20
CA GLN A 7 -39.07 -25.54 31.35
C GLN A 7 -38.38 -25.97 30.07
N LEU A 8 -39.01 -26.92 29.31
CA LEU A 8 -38.49 -27.35 28.01
C LEU A 8 -38.56 -26.22 26.96
N THR A 9 -39.67 -25.46 26.94
CA THR A 9 -39.83 -24.33 26.01
C THR A 9 -38.84 -23.21 26.29
N PHE A 10 -38.57 -22.93 27.57
CA PHE A 10 -37.58 -21.90 27.97
C PHE A 10 -36.15 -22.30 27.59
N PHE A 11 -35.83 -23.60 27.70
CA PHE A 11 -34.50 -24.13 27.35
C PHE A 11 -34.28 -24.09 25.83
N CYS A 12 -35.29 -24.43 25.04
CA CYS A 12 -35.20 -24.33 23.57
C CYS A 12 -35.13 -22.88 23.09
N LEU A 13 -35.83 -21.92 23.74
CA LEU A 13 -35.76 -20.52 23.38
C LEU A 13 -34.39 -19.91 23.73
N ALA A 14 -33.81 -20.28 24.87
CA ALA A 14 -32.46 -19.84 25.25
C ALA A 14 -31.37 -20.39 24.31
N LEU A 15 -31.52 -21.63 23.83
CA LEU A 15 -30.58 -22.23 22.88
C LEU A 15 -30.70 -21.60 21.49
N ALA A 16 -31.91 -21.20 21.07
CA ALA A 16 -32.13 -20.54 19.79
C ALA A 16 -31.57 -19.09 19.77
N VAL A 17 -31.64 -18.38 20.89
CA VAL A 17 -31.09 -17.01 21.01
C VAL A 17 -29.58 -17.02 21.08
N THR A 18 -28.95 -18.03 21.69
CA THR A 18 -27.47 -18.13 21.71
C THR A 18 -26.89 -18.53 20.35
N ALA A 19 -27.62 -19.28 19.51
CA ALA A 19 -27.18 -19.60 18.15
C ALA A 19 -27.22 -18.39 17.19
N ALA A 20 -28.06 -17.38 17.49
CA ALA A 20 -28.20 -16.18 16.65
C ALA A 20 -27.12 -15.09 16.92
N ILE A 21 -26.26 -15.26 17.93
CA ILE A 21 -25.26 -14.26 18.34
C ILE A 21 -23.81 -14.74 18.07
N LEU A 22 -23.63 -15.84 17.34
CA LEU A 22 -22.29 -16.18 16.88
C LEU A 22 -21.91 -15.12 15.84
N PRO A 23 -20.89 -14.28 16.10
CA PRO A 23 -20.39 -13.40 15.07
C PRO A 23 -19.97 -14.28 13.90
N ASN A 24 -20.49 -14.00 12.71
CA ASN A 24 -19.95 -14.60 11.51
C ASN A 24 -18.44 -14.32 11.53
N ALA A 25 -17.65 -15.34 11.75
CA ALA A 25 -16.21 -15.22 11.61
C ALA A 25 -15.97 -14.73 10.17
N ALA A 26 -15.43 -13.54 10.02
CA ALA A 26 -15.07 -13.03 8.71
C ALA A 26 -14.18 -14.09 8.04
N SER A 27 -14.57 -14.54 6.86
CA SER A 27 -13.76 -15.48 6.09
C SER A 27 -12.47 -14.78 5.72
N ALA A 28 -11.34 -15.41 5.97
CA ALA A 28 -10.05 -14.92 5.53
C ALA A 28 -10.01 -14.84 3.99
N ALA A 29 -9.64 -13.71 3.47
CA ALA A 29 -9.46 -13.51 2.03
C ALA A 29 -7.97 -13.43 1.68
N ALA A 30 -7.62 -13.90 0.48
CA ALA A 30 -6.28 -13.80 -0.08
C ALA A 30 -6.32 -12.88 -1.29
N TYR A 31 -5.55 -11.83 -1.25
CA TYR A 31 -5.42 -10.81 -2.29
C TYR A 31 -4.05 -10.89 -2.93
N SER A 32 -3.97 -10.61 -4.23
CA SER A 32 -2.70 -10.54 -4.96
C SER A 32 -2.48 -9.12 -5.44
N ILE A 33 -1.45 -8.46 -4.90
CA ILE A 33 -1.05 -7.12 -5.32
C ILE A 33 -0.09 -7.25 -6.51
N THR A 34 -0.42 -6.60 -7.62
CA THR A 34 0.47 -6.38 -8.75
C THR A 34 1.05 -4.97 -8.63
N TRP A 35 2.32 -4.86 -8.29
CA TRP A 35 3.01 -3.57 -8.26
C TRP A 35 3.30 -3.09 -9.67
N LEU A 36 3.32 -1.76 -9.85
CA LEU A 36 3.66 -1.14 -11.12
C LEU A 36 5.07 -1.58 -11.52
N ASP A 37 5.15 -2.25 -12.66
CA ASP A 37 6.40 -2.64 -13.33
C ASP A 37 6.87 -1.48 -14.20
N MET A 38 8.05 -0.95 -13.91
CA MET A 38 8.62 0.19 -14.61
C MET A 38 9.39 -0.19 -15.87
N SER A 39 9.32 -1.45 -16.29
CA SER A 39 9.90 -1.87 -17.57
C SER A 39 9.31 -1.06 -18.75
N PRO A 40 10.12 -0.69 -19.74
CA PRO A 40 11.48 -1.16 -20.01
C PRO A 40 12.60 -0.34 -19.34
N THR A 41 12.31 0.52 -18.36
CA THR A 41 13.36 1.26 -17.65
C THR A 41 14.21 0.30 -16.83
N ALA A 42 15.49 0.23 -17.12
CA ALA A 42 16.40 -0.65 -16.38
C ALA A 42 16.54 -0.23 -14.91
N ILE A 43 16.77 -1.21 -14.04
CA ILE A 43 17.04 -0.98 -12.62
C ILE A 43 18.24 -0.04 -12.47
N GLY A 44 18.11 0.95 -11.59
CA GLY A 44 19.09 2.00 -11.36
C GLY A 44 19.06 3.14 -12.37
N SER A 45 18.24 3.05 -13.42
CA SER A 45 18.12 4.08 -14.45
C SER A 45 17.02 5.09 -14.12
N PRO A 46 17.19 6.36 -14.55
CA PRO A 46 16.15 7.37 -14.43
C PRO A 46 14.86 6.96 -15.15
N VAL A 47 13.72 7.19 -14.51
CA VAL A 47 12.41 7.08 -15.14
C VAL A 47 12.04 8.45 -15.71
N PRO A 48 11.82 8.58 -17.02
CA PRO A 48 11.44 9.87 -17.60
C PRO A 48 10.12 10.39 -17.04
N ASN A 49 10.04 11.71 -16.81
CA ASN A 49 8.79 12.34 -16.40
C ASN A 49 7.73 12.23 -17.50
N GLY A 50 6.53 11.80 -17.15
CA GLY A 50 5.46 11.51 -18.10
C GLY A 50 5.49 10.10 -18.67
N SER A 51 6.30 9.19 -18.12
CA SER A 51 6.30 7.78 -18.52
C SER A 51 4.93 7.14 -18.36
N VAL A 52 4.60 6.25 -19.30
CA VAL A 52 3.35 5.49 -19.31
C VAL A 52 3.67 4.01 -19.21
N PHE A 53 3.08 3.36 -18.23
CA PHE A 53 3.25 1.93 -17.96
C PHE A 53 1.89 1.23 -18.13
N PHE A 54 1.91 0.08 -18.77
CA PHE A 54 0.69 -0.73 -18.91
C PHE A 54 0.59 -1.76 -17.78
N VAL A 55 -0.54 -1.74 -17.08
CA VAL A 55 -0.85 -2.71 -16.02
C VAL A 55 -2.03 -3.56 -16.48
N PRO A 56 -1.88 -4.89 -16.60
CA PRO A 56 -2.99 -5.78 -16.96
C PRO A 56 -4.18 -5.62 -16.01
N GLY A 57 -5.38 -5.48 -16.57
CA GLY A 57 -6.62 -5.26 -15.81
C GLY A 57 -6.86 -3.80 -15.35
N VAL A 58 -5.85 -2.94 -15.41
CA VAL A 58 -5.94 -1.51 -15.03
C VAL A 58 -5.88 -0.60 -16.24
N GLY A 59 -5.04 -0.94 -17.22
CA GLY A 59 -4.73 -0.11 -18.37
C GLY A 59 -3.47 0.73 -18.16
N ASN A 60 -3.40 1.86 -18.84
CA ASN A 60 -2.25 2.74 -18.76
C ASN A 60 -2.22 3.53 -17.44
N VAL A 61 -1.05 3.55 -16.83
CA VAL A 61 -0.72 4.39 -15.69
C VAL A 61 0.34 5.39 -16.14
N THR A 62 -0.01 6.67 -16.13
CA THR A 62 0.92 7.76 -16.44
C THR A 62 1.54 8.27 -15.15
N VAL A 63 2.86 8.36 -15.11
CA VAL A 63 3.62 8.83 -13.96
C VAL A 63 4.25 10.17 -14.29
N THR A 64 3.84 11.22 -13.58
CA THR A 64 4.46 12.54 -13.64
C THR A 64 5.05 12.91 -12.30
N TYR A 65 6.10 13.74 -12.30
CA TYR A 65 6.69 14.16 -11.05
C TYR A 65 7.30 15.57 -11.13
N ALA A 66 7.35 16.22 -9.98
CA ALA A 66 8.15 17.41 -9.75
C ALA A 66 9.14 17.10 -8.60
N ILE A 67 10.41 17.33 -8.85
CA ILE A 67 11.49 17.11 -7.87
C ILE A 67 12.17 18.42 -7.54
N PRO A 68 12.66 18.60 -6.28
CA PRO A 68 13.43 19.77 -5.87
C PRO A 68 14.76 19.86 -6.63
N ALA A 69 15.39 21.03 -6.57
CA ALA A 69 16.64 21.30 -7.28
C ALA A 69 17.81 20.41 -6.85
N HIS A 70 17.82 19.97 -5.60
CA HIS A 70 18.88 19.11 -5.03
C HIS A 70 18.63 17.61 -5.22
N TRP A 71 17.58 17.22 -5.93
CA TRP A 71 17.32 15.83 -6.27
C TRP A 71 17.73 15.59 -7.72
N THR A 72 18.48 14.52 -7.95
CA THR A 72 19.00 14.28 -9.30
C THR A 72 17.93 13.76 -10.25
N HIS A 73 17.17 12.78 -9.82
CA HIS A 73 16.10 12.13 -10.61
C HIS A 73 15.35 11.11 -9.76
N LEU A 74 14.21 10.67 -10.28
CA LEU A 74 13.57 9.43 -9.83
C LEU A 74 14.09 8.29 -10.68
N ARG A 75 14.47 7.18 -10.07
CA ARG A 75 14.97 6.00 -10.77
C ARG A 75 14.17 4.75 -10.43
N ASN A 76 14.14 3.80 -11.36
CA ASN A 76 13.64 2.47 -11.08
C ASN A 76 14.63 1.74 -10.17
N GLN A 77 14.15 1.23 -9.03
CA GLN A 77 14.95 0.47 -8.09
C GLN A 77 14.18 -0.76 -7.58
N ILE A 78 14.93 -1.76 -7.12
CA ILE A 78 14.39 -2.92 -6.42
C ILE A 78 15.03 -3.03 -5.03
N PRO A 79 14.29 -3.46 -4.00
CA PRO A 79 14.88 -3.82 -2.72
C PRO A 79 15.60 -5.17 -2.81
N ALA A 80 16.27 -5.55 -1.74
CA ALA A 80 16.89 -6.86 -1.61
C ALA A 80 15.87 -8.03 -1.64
N TYR A 81 14.62 -7.73 -1.37
CA TYR A 81 13.49 -8.64 -1.41
C TYR A 81 12.41 -8.08 -2.36
N THR A 82 11.95 -8.89 -3.28
CA THR A 82 10.95 -8.50 -4.28
C THR A 82 9.60 -9.14 -4.07
N ALA A 83 9.54 -10.36 -3.54
CA ALA A 83 8.32 -11.05 -3.21
C ALA A 83 8.01 -10.98 -1.72
N GLY A 84 6.73 -10.92 -1.37
CA GLY A 84 6.33 -10.87 0.03
C GLY A 84 4.83 -10.84 0.25
N ASN A 85 4.46 -10.64 1.50
CA ASN A 85 3.07 -10.46 1.91
C ASN A 85 2.96 -9.60 3.17
N VAL A 86 1.76 -9.08 3.40
CA VAL A 86 1.31 -8.52 4.68
C VAL A 86 -0.01 -9.15 5.09
N VAL A 87 -0.25 -9.23 6.39
CA VAL A 87 -1.50 -9.77 6.97
C VAL A 87 -2.18 -8.65 7.73
N SER A 88 -3.44 -8.38 7.39
CA SER A 88 -4.26 -7.37 8.06
C SER A 88 -5.59 -7.98 8.47
N GLY A 89 -5.81 -8.11 9.78
CA GLY A 89 -6.95 -8.86 10.30
C GLY A 89 -6.94 -10.31 9.82
N PRO A 90 -8.03 -10.83 9.23
CA PRO A 90 -8.07 -12.18 8.67
C PRO A 90 -7.41 -12.27 7.27
N ASP A 91 -7.17 -11.15 6.59
CA ASP A 91 -6.83 -11.09 5.19
C ASP A 91 -5.31 -11.11 4.95
N THR A 92 -4.90 -11.74 3.86
CA THR A 92 -3.50 -11.79 3.41
C THR A 92 -3.37 -11.10 2.06
N TYR A 93 -2.42 -10.19 1.95
CA TYR A 93 -2.06 -9.46 0.74
C TYR A 93 -0.66 -9.86 0.32
N SER A 94 -0.51 -10.47 -0.86
CA SER A 94 0.76 -11.03 -1.33
C SER A 94 1.13 -10.47 -2.70
N TRP A 95 2.42 -10.51 -3.02
CA TRP A 95 2.97 -10.12 -4.31
C TRP A 95 4.20 -10.96 -4.65
N SER A 96 4.49 -11.07 -5.95
CA SER A 96 5.64 -11.82 -6.46
C SER A 96 6.80 -10.91 -6.86
N ASN A 97 6.56 -9.62 -7.07
CA ASN A 97 7.57 -8.66 -7.49
C ASN A 97 7.29 -7.29 -6.87
N TYR A 98 8.33 -6.54 -6.54
CA TYR A 98 8.23 -5.15 -6.09
C TYR A 98 9.41 -4.36 -6.65
N GLU A 99 9.08 -3.33 -7.41
CA GLU A 99 9.97 -2.25 -7.81
C GLU A 99 9.52 -0.97 -7.13
N TYR A 100 10.34 0.07 -7.11
CA TYR A 100 9.94 1.35 -6.55
C TYR A 100 10.60 2.53 -7.25
N PHE A 101 9.94 3.66 -7.26
CA PHE A 101 10.54 4.94 -7.57
C PHE A 101 11.45 5.35 -6.42
N GLY A 102 12.74 5.20 -6.61
CA GLY A 102 13.74 5.63 -5.65
C GLY A 102 14.08 7.09 -5.83
N THR A 103 14.08 7.85 -4.75
CA THR A 103 14.53 9.23 -4.71
C THR A 103 15.90 9.27 -4.07
N ILE A 104 16.80 10.07 -4.60
CA ILE A 104 18.12 10.30 -4.02
C ILE A 104 18.31 11.79 -3.83
N PHE A 105 18.55 12.15 -2.58
CA PHE A 105 18.92 13.48 -2.17
C PHE A 105 20.41 13.70 -2.38
N GLU A 106 20.82 14.86 -2.89
CA GLU A 106 22.23 15.17 -3.10
C GLU A 106 23.01 15.18 -1.77
N PRO A 107 24.19 14.52 -1.73
CA PRO A 107 24.99 14.51 -0.53
C PRO A 107 25.39 15.92 -0.09
N GLY A 108 25.17 16.23 1.18
CA GLY A 108 25.58 17.50 1.77
C GLY A 108 24.50 18.56 1.83
N GLU A 109 23.42 18.43 1.09
CA GLU A 109 22.30 19.36 1.15
C GLU A 109 21.44 19.14 2.39
N LEU A 110 20.84 20.21 2.86
CA LEU A 110 19.95 20.21 4.02
C LEU A 110 18.52 20.46 3.55
N GLY A 111 17.64 19.49 3.86
CA GLY A 111 16.20 19.63 3.70
C GLY A 111 15.52 20.34 4.87
N PRO A 112 14.18 20.23 4.98
CA PRO A 112 13.35 19.30 4.20
C PRO A 112 13.07 19.77 2.78
N GLU A 113 13.11 18.86 1.85
CA GLU A 113 12.63 19.06 0.48
C GLU A 113 11.61 17.98 0.12
N THR A 114 10.68 18.31 -0.76
CA THR A 114 9.57 17.44 -1.10
C THR A 114 9.47 17.22 -2.60
N ALA A 115 9.53 15.97 -3.02
CA ALA A 115 9.14 15.56 -4.37
C ALA A 115 7.64 15.25 -4.41
N THR A 116 7.01 15.58 -5.53
CA THR A 116 5.63 15.23 -5.81
C THR A 116 5.61 14.21 -6.94
N ILE A 117 4.98 13.06 -6.74
CA ILE A 117 4.80 12.02 -7.75
C ILE A 117 3.31 11.83 -7.94
N THR A 118 2.83 11.94 -9.17
CA THR A 118 1.42 11.75 -9.51
C THR A 118 1.27 10.56 -10.45
N TYR A 119 0.45 9.62 -10.05
CA TYR A 119 0.01 8.47 -10.84
C TYR A 119 -1.39 8.78 -11.37
N THR A 120 -1.55 8.82 -12.69
CA THR A 120 -2.84 9.05 -13.36
C THR A 120 -3.27 7.79 -14.08
N PHE A 121 -4.48 7.33 -13.85
CA PHE A 121 -5.05 6.10 -14.41
C PHE A 121 -5.87 6.39 -15.66
N ALA A 122 -6.03 5.39 -16.52
CA ALA A 122 -6.86 5.48 -17.72
C ALA A 122 -8.36 5.71 -17.42
N GLY A 123 -8.79 5.39 -16.19
CA GLY A 123 -10.16 5.56 -15.71
C GLY A 123 -10.20 5.61 -14.19
N THR A 124 -11.39 5.71 -13.61
CA THR A 124 -11.57 5.63 -12.17
C THR A 124 -11.45 4.20 -11.70
N LEU A 125 -10.53 3.93 -10.79
CA LEU A 125 -10.35 2.64 -10.14
C LEU A 125 -11.23 2.54 -8.89
N PRO A 126 -11.79 1.36 -8.59
CA PRO A 126 -12.65 1.18 -7.43
C PRO A 126 -11.95 1.42 -6.10
N ALA A 127 -12.70 1.80 -5.08
CA ALA A 127 -12.23 1.85 -3.71
C ALA A 127 -11.65 0.51 -3.27
N GLY A 128 -10.51 0.53 -2.59
CA GLY A 128 -9.86 -0.68 -2.08
C GLY A 128 -9.03 -1.46 -3.09
N SER A 129 -9.01 -1.07 -4.39
CA SER A 129 -8.28 -1.78 -5.44
C SER A 129 -6.85 -1.26 -5.67
N VAL A 130 -6.49 -0.16 -5.04
CA VAL A 130 -5.18 0.49 -5.20
C VAL A 130 -4.43 0.49 -3.88
N PHE A 131 -3.12 0.26 -3.97
CA PHE A 131 -2.21 0.20 -2.82
C PHE A 131 -1.03 1.14 -3.01
N VAL A 132 -0.51 1.66 -1.92
CA VAL A 132 0.74 2.42 -1.87
C VAL A 132 1.74 1.62 -1.05
N GLY A 133 2.89 1.32 -1.63
CA GLY A 133 4.03 0.70 -0.96
C GLY A 133 5.11 1.73 -0.70
N THR A 134 5.60 1.82 0.53
CA THR A 134 6.65 2.77 0.93
C THR A 134 7.83 2.04 1.54
N ILE A 135 9.04 2.45 1.19
CA ILE A 135 10.27 1.83 1.68
C ILE A 135 11.36 2.90 1.91
N GLY A 136 12.29 2.61 2.79
CA GLY A 136 13.48 3.43 2.98
C GLY A 136 13.27 4.71 3.78
N LEU A 137 12.14 4.91 4.45
CA LEU A 137 11.78 6.12 5.21
C LEU A 137 12.68 6.33 6.45
N GLY A 138 13.99 6.31 6.23
CA GLY A 138 14.98 6.34 7.28
C GLY A 138 15.11 7.68 7.96
N ALA A 139 15.56 7.62 9.21
CA ALA A 139 16.03 8.77 9.96
C ALA A 139 17.39 8.44 10.56
N THR A 140 18.40 9.23 10.29
CA THR A 140 19.73 9.04 10.89
C THR A 140 20.30 10.35 11.41
N THR A 141 21.03 10.27 12.52
CA THR A 141 21.77 11.42 13.05
C THR A 141 22.94 11.81 12.15
N SER A 142 23.49 10.86 11.39
CA SER A 142 24.55 11.12 10.41
C SER A 142 24.10 12.04 9.30
N PHE A 143 22.80 12.11 9.05
CA PHE A 143 22.17 12.96 8.04
C PHE A 143 21.37 14.12 8.64
N GLY A 144 21.70 14.56 9.85
CA GLY A 144 21.10 15.73 10.48
C GLY A 144 19.83 15.46 11.30
N GLY A 145 19.43 14.20 11.45
CA GLY A 145 18.23 13.81 12.16
C GLY A 145 16.95 14.08 11.37
N GLY A 146 15.88 13.48 11.81
CA GLY A 146 14.56 13.59 11.20
C GLY A 146 14.24 12.45 10.24
N ALA A 147 12.97 12.11 10.21
CA ALA A 147 12.46 11.04 9.38
C ALA A 147 12.07 11.56 8.00
N SER A 148 12.32 10.76 6.98
CA SER A 148 11.65 10.95 5.70
C SER A 148 10.19 10.53 5.82
N VAL A 149 9.31 11.24 5.14
CA VAL A 149 7.86 11.03 5.23
C VAL A 149 7.27 10.92 3.83
N THR A 150 6.47 9.89 3.62
CA THR A 150 5.59 9.77 2.46
C THR A 150 4.18 10.16 2.87
N THR A 151 3.59 11.15 2.20
CA THR A 151 2.22 11.62 2.46
C THR A 151 1.36 11.46 1.22
N VAL A 152 0.12 11.01 1.40
CA VAL A 152 -0.86 10.79 0.34
C VAL A 152 -2.19 11.42 0.74
N ASN A 153 -2.76 12.24 -0.15
CA ASN A 153 -4.05 12.92 0.07
C ASN A 153 -5.22 12.04 -0.39
N GLN A 154 -5.44 10.94 0.35
CA GLN A 154 -6.53 9.99 0.15
C GLN A 154 -6.91 9.36 1.49
N ASN A 155 -8.10 8.75 1.55
CA ASN A 155 -8.41 7.83 2.63
C ASN A 155 -7.57 6.55 2.48
N GLY A 156 -7.03 6.04 3.57
CA GLY A 156 -6.20 4.84 3.50
C GLY A 156 -6.19 4.02 4.79
N THR A 157 -6.08 2.72 4.59
CA THR A 157 -5.93 1.73 5.67
C THR A 157 -4.54 1.12 5.61
N PHE A 158 -3.79 1.23 6.70
CA PHE A 158 -2.49 0.57 6.82
C PHE A 158 -2.68 -0.93 7.01
N LEU A 159 -2.13 -1.71 6.10
CA LEU A 159 -2.24 -3.17 6.12
C LEU A 159 -1.13 -3.85 6.90
N GLY A 160 0.00 -3.18 7.08
CA GLY A 160 1.16 -3.67 7.79
C GLY A 160 2.47 -3.48 7.04
N ASP A 161 3.53 -3.96 7.67
CA ASP A 161 4.87 -4.00 7.09
C ASP A 161 5.21 -5.41 6.60
N TYR A 162 5.81 -5.49 5.42
CA TYR A 162 6.52 -6.69 5.01
C TYR A 162 7.91 -6.71 5.63
N ILE A 163 8.17 -7.75 6.42
CA ILE A 163 9.42 -7.94 7.14
C ILE A 163 10.37 -8.80 6.29
N GLY A 164 10.92 -8.20 5.22
CA GLY A 164 11.95 -8.87 4.41
C GLY A 164 13.34 -8.72 5.00
N ASP A 165 13.59 -7.61 5.70
CA ASP A 165 14.82 -7.33 6.43
C ASP A 165 14.48 -7.08 7.91
N VAL A 166 14.78 -8.06 8.75
CA VAL A 166 14.50 -8.01 10.20
C VAL A 166 15.25 -6.89 10.94
N THR A 167 16.18 -6.22 10.26
CA THR A 167 16.96 -5.12 10.82
C THR A 167 16.40 -3.75 10.46
N ALA A 168 15.43 -3.68 9.55
CA ALA A 168 14.74 -2.45 9.20
C ALA A 168 13.77 -2.02 10.31
N GLY A 169 13.55 -0.71 10.44
CA GLY A 169 12.56 -0.16 11.36
C GLY A 169 11.13 -0.36 10.86
N ALA A 170 10.18 -0.45 11.76
CA ALA A 170 8.76 -0.52 11.43
C ALA A 170 8.25 0.81 10.84
N SER A 171 7.25 0.74 9.96
CA SER A 171 6.54 1.92 9.49
C SER A 171 5.64 2.49 10.59
N GLN A 172 5.61 3.81 10.70
CA GLN A 172 4.66 4.54 11.53
C GLN A 172 3.64 5.20 10.63
N PHE A 173 2.41 4.71 10.68
CA PHE A 173 1.27 5.25 9.95
C PHE A 173 0.51 6.26 10.79
N THR A 174 0.16 7.39 10.19
CA THR A 174 -0.66 8.44 10.84
C THR A 174 -1.71 8.99 9.88
N GLY A 175 -2.88 9.33 10.40
CA GLY A 175 -4.01 9.79 9.59
C GLY A 175 -4.90 8.62 9.15
N GLY A 176 -5.32 8.61 7.90
CA GLY A 176 -6.18 7.60 7.29
C GLY A 176 -7.51 8.15 6.76
N ALA A 177 -7.96 9.29 7.25
CA ALA A 177 -9.15 9.99 6.75
C ALA A 177 -8.76 11.25 5.99
N GLY A 178 -8.96 11.25 4.67
CA GLY A 178 -8.65 12.35 3.76
C GLY A 178 -7.15 12.49 3.43
N THR A 179 -6.29 12.16 4.36
CA THR A 179 -4.83 12.20 4.20
C THR A 179 -4.19 11.21 5.15
N PHE A 180 -3.13 10.53 4.70
CA PHE A 180 -2.28 9.73 5.55
C PHE A 180 -0.81 10.00 5.31
N SER A 181 0.03 9.68 6.28
CA SER A 181 1.48 9.71 6.18
C SER A 181 2.10 8.43 6.71
N VAL A 182 3.19 8.01 6.09
CA VAL A 182 4.03 6.89 6.52
C VAL A 182 5.44 7.39 6.72
N GLN A 183 6.02 7.08 7.88
CA GLN A 183 7.42 7.40 8.22
C GLN A 183 8.05 6.24 9.01
N ASN A 184 9.37 6.28 9.22
CA ASN A 184 10.02 5.32 10.08
C ASN A 184 9.67 5.60 11.56
N SER A 185 9.39 4.57 12.34
CA SER A 185 9.16 4.69 13.78
C SER A 185 10.43 5.06 14.55
N VAL A 186 11.61 4.79 13.98
CA VAL A 186 12.90 5.11 14.58
C VAL A 186 13.33 6.49 14.10
N THR A 187 13.19 7.49 14.95
CA THR A 187 13.61 8.87 14.67
C THR A 187 14.89 9.19 15.44
N GLY A 188 15.88 9.75 14.76
CA GLY A 188 17.11 10.23 15.39
C GLY A 188 18.07 9.15 15.88
N ALA A 189 17.89 7.90 15.49
CA ALA A 189 18.85 6.84 15.78
C ALA A 189 20.13 7.07 14.99
N GLY A 190 21.18 7.50 15.69
CA GLY A 190 22.53 7.52 15.15
C GLY A 190 23.06 6.12 15.05
N GLY A 191 23.64 5.76 13.96
CA GLY A 191 24.32 4.50 13.82
C GLY A 191 24.34 4.00 12.38
N ALA A 192 25.43 3.36 12.07
CA ALA A 192 25.54 2.62 10.84
C ALA A 192 24.48 1.54 10.86
N ASN A 193 23.63 1.53 9.82
CA ASN A 193 22.98 0.35 9.36
C ASN A 193 21.77 -0.21 10.09
N PRO A 194 21.01 -0.85 9.37
CA PRO A 194 19.88 -0.63 8.48
C PRO A 194 18.59 -0.25 9.21
N TRP A 195 18.67 0.06 10.45
CA TRP A 195 17.51 0.44 11.31
C TRP A 195 16.90 1.81 10.95
N TRP A 196 17.58 2.58 10.14
CA TRP A 196 17.05 3.83 9.61
C TRP A 196 16.03 3.60 8.48
N ASN A 197 16.12 2.45 7.78
CA ASN A 197 15.19 2.11 6.73
C ASN A 197 13.92 1.52 7.31
N THR A 198 12.77 1.89 6.75
CA THR A 198 11.55 1.14 6.99
C THR A 198 11.57 -0.16 6.22
N GLN A 199 10.85 -1.13 6.74
CA GLN A 199 10.31 -2.24 5.97
C GLN A 199 9.36 -1.71 4.91
N LEU A 200 8.94 -2.54 3.97
CA LEU A 200 7.92 -2.16 3.01
C LEU A 200 6.57 -2.00 3.71
N GLY A 201 6.17 -0.76 3.95
CA GLY A 201 4.86 -0.43 4.48
C GLY A 201 3.81 -0.42 3.38
N VAL A 202 2.71 -1.13 3.56
CA VAL A 202 1.63 -1.25 2.59
C VAL A 202 0.36 -0.57 3.10
N VAL A 203 -0.16 0.36 2.31
CA VAL A 203 -1.42 1.08 2.59
C VAL A 203 -2.40 0.83 1.46
N ARG A 204 -3.61 0.41 1.77
CA ARG A 204 -4.72 0.32 0.82
C ARG A 204 -5.39 1.68 0.71
N ILE A 205 -5.72 2.12 -0.51
CA ILE A 205 -6.52 3.32 -0.78
C ILE A 205 -8.00 2.95 -0.67
N ASP A 206 -8.72 3.63 0.21
CA ASP A 206 -10.12 3.33 0.49
C ASP A 206 -11.09 4.18 -0.34
N ASP A 207 -10.59 5.07 -1.20
CA ASP A 207 -11.35 5.87 -2.15
C ASP A 207 -11.36 5.25 -3.54
N ALA A 208 -12.39 5.57 -4.33
CA ALA A 208 -12.35 5.38 -5.78
C ALA A 208 -11.54 6.52 -6.41
N VAL A 209 -10.50 6.20 -7.19
CA VAL A 209 -9.51 7.18 -7.64
C VAL A 209 -9.23 7.11 -9.12
N SER A 210 -9.09 8.27 -9.77
CA SER A 210 -8.55 8.40 -11.14
C SER A 210 -7.09 8.85 -11.16
N SER A 211 -6.60 9.33 -10.02
CA SER A 211 -5.19 9.67 -9.81
C SER A 211 -4.83 9.64 -8.33
N ILE A 212 -3.55 9.43 -8.05
CA ILE A 212 -2.99 9.51 -6.70
C ILE A 212 -1.75 10.40 -6.76
N THR A 213 -1.67 11.36 -5.85
CA THR A 213 -0.49 12.18 -5.65
C THR A 213 0.19 11.81 -4.36
N VAL A 214 1.46 11.48 -4.46
CA VAL A 214 2.35 11.13 -3.36
C VAL A 214 3.36 12.24 -3.15
N LEU A 215 3.48 12.71 -1.93
CA LEU A 215 4.50 13.66 -1.50
C LEU A 215 5.58 12.89 -0.74
N GLN A 216 6.80 12.94 -1.23
CA GLN A 216 7.96 12.36 -0.54
C GLN A 216 8.83 13.49 0.01
N SER A 217 8.79 13.67 1.33
CA SER A 217 9.59 14.67 2.02
C SER A 217 10.81 14.01 2.66
N GLN A 218 11.97 14.57 2.39
CA GLN A 218 13.25 14.06 2.87
C GLN A 218 14.10 15.21 3.44
N ILE A 219 14.72 14.96 4.57
CA ILE A 219 15.56 15.98 5.22
C ILE A 219 16.99 15.90 4.71
N ARG A 220 17.53 14.72 4.51
CA ARG A 220 18.89 14.51 4.01
C ARG A 220 19.12 13.06 3.58
N GLY A 221 19.93 12.92 2.55
CA GLY A 221 20.73 11.83 2.02
C GLY A 221 20.51 10.41 2.44
N ASP A 222 19.37 9.80 2.17
CA ASP A 222 19.25 8.39 1.88
C ASP A 222 18.09 8.20 0.90
N GLY A 223 18.08 7.10 0.16
CA GLY A 223 17.01 6.85 -0.79
C GLY A 223 15.73 6.44 -0.08
N ILE A 224 14.64 7.12 -0.39
CA ILE A 224 13.31 6.67 -0.07
C ILE A 224 12.61 6.21 -1.34
N GLY A 225 11.68 5.29 -1.21
CA GLY A 225 10.97 4.73 -2.34
C GLY A 225 9.49 4.61 -2.13
N VAL A 226 8.77 4.73 -3.24
CA VAL A 226 7.34 4.51 -3.30
C VAL A 226 7.00 3.77 -4.59
N ASN A 227 5.99 2.93 -4.51
CA ASN A 227 5.32 2.41 -5.69
C ASN A 227 3.83 2.28 -5.44
N ILE A 228 3.10 2.10 -6.54
CA ILE A 228 1.66 1.86 -6.50
C ILE A 228 1.39 0.43 -6.94
N GLY A 229 0.46 -0.21 -6.25
CA GLY A 229 0.04 -1.58 -6.53
C GLY A 229 -1.44 -1.65 -6.82
N PHE A 230 -1.86 -2.73 -7.44
CA PHE A 230 -3.23 -2.96 -7.86
C PHE A 230 -3.66 -4.38 -7.51
N GLU A 231 -4.91 -4.51 -7.12
CA GLU A 231 -5.55 -5.81 -7.05
C GLU A 231 -6.50 -5.96 -8.24
N PRO A 232 -6.13 -6.79 -9.23
CA PRO A 232 -6.90 -6.90 -10.47
C PRO A 232 -8.33 -7.41 -10.30
N HIS A 233 -8.60 -8.16 -9.23
CA HIS A 233 -9.92 -8.73 -8.99
C HIS A 233 -10.94 -7.71 -8.47
N GLY A 234 -10.50 -6.63 -7.83
CA GLY A 234 -11.36 -5.49 -7.45
C GLY A 234 -11.75 -4.60 -8.64
N ILE A 235 -11.10 -4.80 -9.79
CA ILE A 235 -11.34 -4.04 -11.03
C ILE A 235 -12.28 -4.80 -11.97
N VAL A 236 -12.77 -5.96 -11.60
CA VAL A 236 -13.79 -6.67 -12.40
C VAL A 236 -15.00 -5.75 -12.48
N ALA A 237 -15.19 -5.16 -13.64
CA ALA A 237 -16.37 -4.41 -13.98
C ALA A 237 -17.59 -5.25 -13.58
N ASP A 238 -18.41 -4.63 -12.73
CA ASP A 238 -19.68 -5.10 -12.21
C ASP A 238 -20.24 -6.36 -12.92
N GLU A 239 -19.79 -7.55 -12.50
CA GLU A 239 -20.38 -8.82 -12.93
C GLU A 239 -21.75 -9.06 -12.29
N THR A 240 -22.39 -8.05 -11.71
CA THR A 240 -23.81 -8.12 -11.37
C THR A 240 -24.69 -8.25 -12.60
N ALA A 241 -24.13 -8.16 -13.80
CA ALA A 241 -24.81 -8.47 -15.03
C ALA A 241 -24.61 -9.92 -15.41
N THR A 242 -24.95 -11.00 -14.47
CA THR A 242 -25.00 -11.90 -15.46
C THR A 242 -25.24 -13.34 -15.34
N TRP A 243 -25.34 -13.88 -14.23
CA TRP A 243 -26.02 -15.18 -14.23
C TRP A 243 -27.48 -15.05 -14.64
N GLY A 244 -28.17 -13.92 -14.40
CA GLY A 244 -29.48 -13.61 -14.92
C GLY A 244 -29.48 -13.39 -16.45
N GLY A 245 -28.51 -12.67 -16.98
CA GLY A 245 -28.34 -12.39 -18.41
C GLY A 245 -27.90 -13.61 -19.22
N VAL A 246 -26.97 -14.41 -18.68
CA VAL A 246 -26.58 -15.67 -19.33
C VAL A 246 -27.73 -16.67 -19.40
N LYS A 247 -28.54 -16.79 -18.37
CA LYS A 247 -29.77 -17.65 -18.44
C LYS A 247 -30.79 -17.16 -19.46
N ALA A 248 -30.84 -15.89 -19.80
CA ALA A 248 -31.74 -15.35 -20.81
C ALA A 248 -31.29 -15.68 -22.25
N LEU A 249 -29.99 -15.99 -22.46
CA LEU A 249 -29.45 -16.39 -23.77
C LEU A 249 -29.67 -17.87 -24.11
N PHE A 250 -30.12 -18.67 -23.15
CA PHE A 250 -30.36 -20.12 -23.31
C PHE A 250 -31.85 -20.52 -23.15
N LYS A 251 -32.78 -19.57 -23.38
CA LYS A 251 -34.22 -19.85 -23.47
C LYS A 251 -34.74 -19.75 -24.90
#